data_46ffe844b6e7fc82e6c878f63ac84d82
#
_entry.id   46ffe844b6e7fc82e6c878f63ac84d82
#
_cell.length_a   1.000
_cell.length_b   1.000
_cell.length_c   1.000
_cell.angle_alpha   90.00
_cell.angle_beta   90.00
_cell.angle_gamma   90.00
#
_symmetry.space_group_name_H-M   'P 1'
#
loop_
_entity.id
_entity.type
_entity.pdbx_description
1 polymer ?
#
loop_
_entity_poly.entity_id
_entity_poly.type
_entity_poly.pdbx_seq_one_letter_code
_entity_poly.pdbx_strand_id
1 'polypeptide(L)'
;MDDRLARYVTNLDREVFALRDLPEEVIAVLFAFYSRSRDDLRTNLLRLLDDHELDVVGAAMVTAPTLGAAREKARAFHEKWVVGYGHSSVAEHAVVHLAVERCSILAAKALEEARLAAYTEKSTRYVRFDEGTLVTDIGLPAPLAESYEKHARRLLAVYAQLADRVERSLAARYPVPEGTNPKAHGGALRAHACDLLRGLLPAGVPTNVGVTINARVLEQHIGKMLGSPLAEVRRMAGAMRDEASEMVPTLLKYTSPSAHRTSVHERVMRARGALHAVPEPQEDVLVRRIDHSPDPLRTLATAVQCDLFGASWRQAWHAAHDPEHALSLVRAYLSDRGAHDAPMRALEQVQFRFEVCCDYGAWRDLQRHRLVSATTPRLGTREGYVLFEELDAMGFGPVVRDALESITEPHRQIAGSHPWEAQYLVPLAYRVRYVLQANLRELFHLIELRSARQGHEAYRKVAQALGQSVTEVCPWLGEHLRADYAAYPFARH
;
A
#
# COMPACT_ATOMS: atom_id res chain seq x y z
N MET A 1 -34.70 15.49 -26.41
CA MET A 1 -34.10 14.82 -25.23
C MET A 1 -34.27 15.75 -24.04
N ASP A 2 -34.56 15.28 -22.87
CA ASP A 2 -34.97 16.11 -21.72
C ASP A 2 -33.76 16.92 -21.19
N ASP A 3 -33.88 18.26 -21.16
CA ASP A 3 -32.81 19.18 -20.73
C ASP A 3 -32.38 18.98 -19.25
N ARG A 4 -33.22 18.33 -18.42
CA ARG A 4 -32.91 17.98 -17.06
C ARG A 4 -31.69 17.06 -16.95
N LEU A 5 -31.48 16.20 -17.95
CA LEU A 5 -30.33 15.32 -18.02
C LEU A 5 -29.00 16.06 -18.18
N ALA A 6 -29.02 17.24 -18.81
CA ALA A 6 -27.80 18.00 -19.10
C ALA A 6 -27.00 18.36 -17.83
N ARG A 7 -27.65 18.37 -16.66
CA ARG A 7 -26.96 18.53 -15.35
C ARG A 7 -26.15 17.30 -14.96
N TYR A 8 -26.64 16.11 -15.26
CA TYR A 8 -26.14 14.86 -14.71
C TYR A 8 -25.26 14.06 -15.69
N VAL A 9 -25.27 14.42 -16.99
CA VAL A 9 -24.48 13.76 -18.01
C VAL A 9 -23.68 14.78 -18.83
N THR A 10 -22.54 14.36 -19.38
CA THR A 10 -21.65 15.25 -20.15
C THR A 10 -22.11 15.52 -21.56
N ASN A 11 -23.02 14.71 -22.13
CA ASN A 11 -23.69 14.93 -23.38
C ASN A 11 -25.01 14.14 -23.46
N LEU A 12 -25.88 14.51 -24.39
CA LEU A 12 -27.22 13.92 -24.49
C LEU A 12 -27.38 12.95 -25.67
N ASP A 13 -26.45 12.95 -26.62
CA ASP A 13 -26.62 12.37 -27.96
C ASP A 13 -25.55 11.34 -28.35
N ARG A 14 -24.40 11.29 -27.66
CA ARG A 14 -23.32 10.36 -27.98
C ARG A 14 -23.43 9.05 -27.19
N GLU A 15 -22.83 8.00 -27.75
CA GLU A 15 -22.80 6.67 -27.11
C GLU A 15 -21.99 6.63 -25.80
N VAL A 16 -20.93 7.47 -25.70
CA VAL A 16 -20.07 7.57 -24.53
C VAL A 16 -20.31 8.90 -23.84
N PHE A 17 -20.63 8.85 -22.55
CA PHE A 17 -20.83 10.01 -21.69
C PHE A 17 -20.42 9.68 -20.25
N ALA A 18 -20.10 10.72 -19.49
CA ALA A 18 -19.81 10.59 -18.06
C ALA A 18 -20.99 11.07 -17.23
N LEU A 19 -21.15 10.45 -16.04
CA LEU A 19 -22.08 10.89 -15.00
C LEU A 19 -21.39 11.96 -14.14
N ARG A 20 -22.15 12.92 -13.65
CA ARG A 20 -21.69 14.00 -12.78
C ARG A 20 -22.81 14.48 -11.87
N ASP A 21 -22.48 15.15 -10.77
CA ASP A 21 -23.42 15.76 -9.83
C ASP A 21 -24.50 14.80 -9.28
N LEU A 22 -24.17 13.50 -9.19
CA LEU A 22 -25.00 12.45 -8.62
C LEU A 22 -24.36 11.91 -7.33
N PRO A 23 -25.16 11.60 -6.30
CA PRO A 23 -24.67 10.84 -5.15
C PRO A 23 -24.09 9.49 -5.55
N GLU A 24 -23.04 9.05 -4.87
CA GLU A 24 -22.33 7.78 -5.13
C GLU A 24 -23.26 6.56 -5.14
N GLU A 25 -24.20 6.51 -4.19
CA GLU A 25 -25.19 5.44 -4.12
C GLU A 25 -26.13 5.44 -5.34
N VAL A 26 -26.52 6.61 -5.83
CA VAL A 26 -27.38 6.73 -7.04
C VAL A 26 -26.63 6.23 -8.27
N ILE A 27 -25.35 6.55 -8.42
CA ILE A 27 -24.50 6.02 -9.50
C ILE A 27 -24.49 4.49 -9.47
N ALA A 28 -24.28 3.91 -8.28
CA ALA A 28 -24.28 2.46 -8.10
C ALA A 28 -25.63 1.83 -8.52
N VAL A 29 -26.75 2.43 -8.10
CA VAL A 29 -28.10 1.97 -8.45
C VAL A 29 -28.38 2.08 -9.94
N LEU A 30 -27.98 3.19 -10.59
CA LEU A 30 -28.14 3.37 -12.03
C LEU A 30 -27.44 2.26 -12.81
N PHE A 31 -26.23 1.88 -12.44
CA PHE A 31 -25.51 0.78 -13.09
C PHE A 31 -26.14 -0.58 -12.78
N ALA A 32 -26.75 -0.76 -11.62
CA ALA A 32 -27.53 -1.96 -11.32
C ALA A 32 -28.76 -2.10 -12.23
N PHE A 33 -29.50 -1.01 -12.44
CA PHE A 33 -30.61 -0.98 -13.40
C PHE A 33 -30.15 -1.21 -14.83
N TYR A 34 -29.11 -0.49 -15.25
CA TYR A 34 -28.59 -0.58 -16.60
C TYR A 34 -28.22 -2.02 -16.99
N SER A 35 -27.74 -2.81 -16.07
CA SER A 35 -27.41 -4.23 -16.32
C SER A 35 -28.63 -5.13 -16.55
N ARG A 36 -29.87 -4.67 -16.29
CA ARG A 36 -31.09 -5.47 -16.29
C ARG A 36 -32.27 -4.83 -17.00
N SER A 37 -32.15 -3.58 -17.38
CA SER A 37 -33.14 -2.85 -18.16
C SER A 37 -32.87 -3.04 -19.65
N ARG A 38 -33.93 -3.02 -20.43
CA ARG A 38 -33.83 -2.90 -21.88
C ARG A 38 -33.59 -1.46 -22.32
N ASP A 39 -33.81 -0.51 -21.41
CA ASP A 39 -33.66 0.92 -21.65
C ASP A 39 -32.20 1.34 -21.41
N ASP A 40 -31.77 2.40 -22.07
CA ASP A 40 -30.47 3.00 -21.86
C ASP A 40 -30.37 3.72 -20.50
N LEU A 41 -29.16 4.14 -20.13
CA LEU A 41 -28.89 4.76 -18.84
C LEU A 41 -29.60 6.11 -18.68
N ARG A 42 -29.72 6.91 -19.75
CA ARG A 42 -30.40 8.20 -19.72
C ARG A 42 -31.90 8.03 -19.46
N THR A 43 -32.52 7.04 -20.09
CA THR A 43 -33.93 6.70 -19.87
C THR A 43 -34.17 6.22 -18.44
N ASN A 44 -33.26 5.38 -17.89
CA ASN A 44 -33.36 4.95 -16.50
C ASN A 44 -33.17 6.12 -15.52
N LEU A 45 -32.25 7.04 -15.83
CA LEU A 45 -32.03 8.26 -15.04
C LEU A 45 -33.26 9.18 -15.07
N LEU A 46 -33.89 9.38 -16.24
CA LEU A 46 -35.13 10.16 -16.34
C LEU A 46 -36.25 9.57 -15.49
N ARG A 47 -36.45 8.26 -15.52
CA ARG A 47 -37.45 7.61 -14.65
C ARG A 47 -37.20 7.88 -13.18
N LEU A 48 -35.94 7.77 -12.74
CA LEU A 48 -35.58 8.11 -11.36
C LEU A 48 -35.87 9.58 -11.02
N LEU A 49 -35.69 10.49 -12.00
CA LEU A 49 -36.03 11.91 -11.85
C LEU A 49 -37.56 12.13 -11.83
N ASP A 50 -38.30 11.41 -12.68
CA ASP A 50 -39.79 11.54 -12.78
C ASP A 50 -40.52 10.99 -11.53
N ASP A 51 -39.99 9.93 -10.94
CA ASP A 51 -40.52 9.37 -9.68
C ASP A 51 -40.14 10.25 -8.46
N HIS A 52 -39.51 11.42 -8.68
CA HIS A 52 -39.00 12.34 -7.64
C HIS A 52 -38.05 11.67 -6.62
N GLU A 53 -37.60 10.45 -6.89
CA GLU A 53 -36.71 9.71 -6.00
C GLU A 53 -35.33 10.38 -5.94
N LEU A 54 -34.81 10.88 -7.06
CA LEU A 54 -33.55 11.63 -7.13
C LEU A 54 -33.65 13.05 -6.57
N ASP A 55 -34.76 13.74 -6.87
CA ASP A 55 -34.98 15.09 -6.31
C ASP A 55 -35.07 15.05 -4.79
N VAL A 56 -35.60 13.97 -4.25
CA VAL A 56 -35.63 13.73 -2.82
C VAL A 56 -34.21 13.44 -2.26
N VAL A 57 -33.41 12.64 -2.94
CA VAL A 57 -32.02 12.36 -2.54
C VAL A 57 -31.15 13.60 -2.73
N GLY A 58 -31.25 14.29 -3.86
CA GLY A 58 -30.51 15.53 -4.14
C GLY A 58 -30.95 16.72 -3.29
N ALA A 59 -32.28 16.94 -3.14
CA ALA A 59 -32.82 17.99 -2.29
C ALA A 59 -32.59 17.71 -0.80
N ALA A 60 -32.60 16.46 -0.40
CA ALA A 60 -32.30 16.07 0.98
C ALA A 60 -30.85 16.34 1.38
N MET A 61 -29.90 16.26 0.46
CA MET A 61 -28.50 16.64 0.71
C MET A 61 -28.32 18.17 0.75
N VAL A 62 -29.15 18.95 0.04
CA VAL A 62 -28.96 20.40 -0.12
C VAL A 62 -29.94 21.22 0.71
N THR A 63 -31.16 20.75 0.94
CA THR A 63 -32.27 21.55 1.52
C THR A 63 -33.05 20.90 2.65
N ALA A 64 -32.70 19.68 3.08
CA ALA A 64 -33.47 19.01 4.12
C ALA A 64 -33.31 19.72 5.48
N PRO A 65 -34.40 20.06 6.16
CA PRO A 65 -34.33 20.70 7.47
C PRO A 65 -33.79 19.78 8.57
N THR A 66 -33.69 18.47 8.30
CA THR A 66 -33.00 17.51 9.19
C THR A 66 -32.29 16.42 8.37
N LEU A 67 -31.04 16.18 8.70
CA LEU A 67 -30.19 15.10 8.14
C LEU A 67 -30.87 13.71 8.22
N GLY A 68 -31.75 13.49 9.22
CA GLY A 68 -32.45 12.25 9.46
C GLY A 68 -33.49 11.87 8.39
N ALA A 69 -34.25 12.83 7.88
CA ALA A 69 -35.30 12.55 6.87
C ALA A 69 -34.68 12.20 5.50
N ALA A 70 -33.54 12.79 5.16
CA ALA A 70 -32.77 12.46 3.96
C ALA A 70 -32.18 11.04 4.00
N ARG A 71 -31.65 10.64 5.17
CA ARG A 71 -31.12 9.30 5.42
C ARG A 71 -32.21 8.22 5.32
N GLU A 72 -33.39 8.47 5.85
CA GLU A 72 -34.48 7.48 5.86
C GLU A 72 -35.01 7.20 4.46
N LYS A 73 -35.09 8.23 3.62
CA LYS A 73 -35.50 8.11 2.23
C LYS A 73 -34.46 7.45 1.34
N ALA A 74 -33.17 7.84 1.50
CA ALA A 74 -32.06 7.15 0.83
C ALA A 74 -32.02 5.67 1.23
N ARG A 75 -32.21 5.36 2.52
CA ARG A 75 -32.27 4.01 3.04
C ARG A 75 -33.40 3.18 2.44
N ALA A 76 -34.63 3.73 2.38
CA ALA A 76 -35.78 3.04 1.79
C ALA A 76 -35.58 2.75 0.29
N PHE A 77 -34.97 3.69 -0.43
CA PHE A 77 -34.59 3.53 -1.83
C PHE A 77 -33.57 2.38 -2.04
N HIS A 78 -32.55 2.34 -1.22
CA HIS A 78 -31.51 1.32 -1.31
C HIS A 78 -31.95 -0.07 -0.82
N GLU A 79 -32.76 -0.13 0.22
CA GLU A 79 -33.34 -1.41 0.69
C GLU A 79 -34.18 -2.06 -0.41
N LYS A 80 -34.94 -1.26 -1.15
CA LYS A 80 -35.75 -1.76 -2.27
C LYS A 80 -34.85 -2.23 -3.45
N TRP A 81 -33.81 -1.52 -3.77
CA TRP A 81 -33.09 -1.69 -5.04
C TRP A 81 -31.72 -2.37 -4.95
N VAL A 82 -30.91 -2.08 -3.95
CA VAL A 82 -29.57 -2.67 -3.79
C VAL A 82 -29.61 -3.95 -2.96
N VAL A 83 -30.30 -3.94 -1.82
CA VAL A 83 -30.40 -5.09 -0.93
C VAL A 83 -31.31 -6.15 -1.51
N GLY A 84 -32.44 -5.76 -2.12
CA GLY A 84 -33.39 -6.68 -2.75
C GLY A 84 -32.80 -7.45 -3.95
N TYR A 85 -31.78 -6.94 -4.60
CA TYR A 85 -31.12 -7.58 -5.75
C TYR A 85 -29.85 -8.36 -5.40
N GLY A 86 -29.32 -8.27 -4.18
CA GLY A 86 -28.24 -9.12 -3.65
C GLY A 86 -26.86 -8.97 -4.34
N HIS A 87 -26.61 -7.87 -5.08
CA HIS A 87 -25.38 -7.72 -5.84
C HIS A 87 -24.35 -6.81 -5.17
N SER A 88 -23.49 -7.40 -4.36
CA SER A 88 -22.35 -6.71 -3.76
C SER A 88 -21.40 -6.04 -4.79
N SER A 89 -21.40 -6.51 -6.05
CA SER A 89 -20.59 -5.88 -7.14
C SER A 89 -21.07 -4.49 -7.50
N VAL A 90 -22.34 -4.16 -7.28
CA VAL A 90 -22.89 -2.81 -7.52
C VAL A 90 -22.22 -1.77 -6.60
N ALA A 91 -21.90 -2.16 -5.37
CA ALA A 91 -21.20 -1.29 -4.42
C ALA A 91 -19.76 -0.91 -4.84
N GLU A 92 -19.21 -1.55 -5.88
CA GLU A 92 -17.92 -1.16 -6.45
C GLU A 92 -17.97 0.17 -7.24
N HIS A 93 -19.18 0.57 -7.67
CA HIS A 93 -19.39 1.83 -8.39
C HIS A 93 -19.49 3.05 -7.46
N ALA A 94 -19.80 2.87 -6.19
CA ALA A 94 -19.80 3.94 -5.19
C ALA A 94 -18.39 4.12 -4.61
N VAL A 95 -17.85 5.35 -4.68
CA VAL A 95 -16.48 5.67 -4.25
C VAL A 95 -16.52 6.63 -3.07
N VAL A 96 -15.74 6.36 -2.04
CA VAL A 96 -15.62 7.20 -0.83
C VAL A 96 -14.21 7.74 -0.72
N HIS A 97 -14.10 9.03 -0.40
CA HIS A 97 -12.85 9.70 -0.09
C HIS A 97 -12.78 9.97 1.42
N LEU A 98 -11.76 9.44 2.09
CA LEU A 98 -11.54 9.64 3.52
C LEU A 98 -10.18 10.28 3.78
N ALA A 99 -10.14 11.22 4.71
CA ALA A 99 -8.91 11.71 5.32
C ALA A 99 -8.76 11.09 6.70
N VAL A 100 -7.66 10.38 6.93
CA VAL A 100 -7.32 9.81 8.23
C VAL A 100 -6.11 10.56 8.76
N GLU A 101 -6.29 11.31 9.84
CA GLU A 101 -5.26 12.16 10.42
C GLU A 101 -4.78 11.62 11.76
N ARG A 102 -3.50 11.85 12.03
CA ARG A 102 -2.85 11.51 13.32
C ARG A 102 -2.92 10.02 13.71
N CYS A 103 -3.07 9.14 12.72
CA CYS A 103 -2.89 7.71 12.97
C CYS A 103 -1.40 7.37 13.02
N SER A 104 -1.00 6.36 13.79
CA SER A 104 0.38 5.90 13.80
C SER A 104 0.80 5.33 12.44
N ILE A 105 2.10 5.37 12.16
CA ILE A 105 2.67 4.66 11.00
C ILE A 105 2.27 3.18 11.00
N LEU A 106 2.16 2.55 12.16
CA LEU A 106 1.72 1.17 12.29
C LEU A 106 0.24 0.98 11.91
N ALA A 107 -0.65 1.90 12.32
CA ALA A 107 -2.05 1.87 11.94
C ALA A 107 -2.26 2.23 10.45
N ALA A 108 -1.47 3.18 9.92
CA ALA A 108 -1.45 3.49 8.50
C ALA A 108 -1.11 2.26 7.64
N LYS A 109 -0.15 1.43 8.09
CA LYS A 109 0.15 0.14 7.44
C LYS A 109 -1.09 -0.75 7.33
N ALA A 110 -1.87 -0.88 8.40
CA ALA A 110 -3.08 -1.70 8.40
C ALA A 110 -4.15 -1.12 7.46
N LEU A 111 -4.27 0.22 7.41
CA LEU A 111 -5.16 0.92 6.49
C LEU A 111 -4.79 0.69 5.02
N GLU A 112 -3.50 0.71 4.70
CA GLU A 112 -2.98 0.60 3.32
C GLU A 112 -2.95 -0.84 2.78
N GLU A 113 -3.45 -1.83 3.52
CA GLU A 113 -3.49 -3.22 3.07
C GLU A 113 -4.57 -3.53 2.02
N ALA A 114 -5.58 -2.67 1.85
CA ALA A 114 -6.59 -2.89 0.81
C ALA A 114 -5.99 -2.66 -0.58
N ARG A 115 -6.06 -3.69 -1.45
CA ARG A 115 -5.44 -3.66 -2.77
C ARG A 115 -6.16 -2.74 -3.75
N LEU A 116 -7.48 -2.67 -3.70
CA LEU A 116 -8.33 -1.91 -4.61
C LEU A 116 -8.71 -0.56 -3.98
N ALA A 117 -7.71 0.22 -3.65
CA ALA A 117 -7.85 1.57 -3.12
C ALA A 117 -6.67 2.45 -3.56
N ALA A 118 -6.80 3.76 -3.45
CA ALA A 118 -5.70 4.70 -3.63
C ALA A 118 -5.35 5.36 -2.29
N TYR A 119 -4.05 5.55 -2.06
CA TYR A 119 -3.54 6.12 -0.80
C TYR A 119 -2.51 7.20 -1.07
N THR A 120 -2.57 8.26 -0.27
CA THR A 120 -1.54 9.29 -0.20
C THR A 120 -1.20 9.52 1.27
N GLU A 121 0.02 9.15 1.67
CA GLU A 121 0.48 9.27 3.04
C GLU A 121 1.47 10.42 3.21
N LYS A 122 1.46 11.09 4.37
CA LYS A 122 2.47 12.09 4.77
C LYS A 122 3.86 11.47 4.68
N SER A 123 4.72 12.08 3.90
CA SER A 123 6.02 11.50 3.56
C SER A 123 7.05 11.67 4.67
N THR A 124 7.61 10.58 5.16
CA THR A 124 8.79 10.57 6.06
C THR A 124 10.08 10.98 5.35
N ARG A 125 10.06 11.14 4.02
CA ARG A 125 11.21 11.50 3.17
C ARG A 125 11.28 12.99 2.84
N TYR A 126 10.20 13.75 3.09
CA TYR A 126 10.11 15.17 2.72
C TYR A 126 9.66 16.06 3.88
N VAL A 127 9.03 15.48 4.89
CA VAL A 127 8.50 16.22 6.03
C VAL A 127 9.25 15.80 7.29
N ARG A 128 9.74 16.78 8.05
CA ARG A 128 10.31 16.56 9.38
C ARG A 128 9.21 16.26 10.38
N PHE A 129 9.51 15.43 11.35
CA PHE A 129 8.60 15.08 12.44
C PHE A 129 9.03 15.80 13.72
N ASP A 130 8.05 16.25 14.51
CA ASP A 130 8.28 17.01 15.72
C ASP A 130 8.46 16.08 16.93
N GLU A 131 9.28 16.49 17.90
CA GLU A 131 9.54 15.75 19.14
C GLU A 131 8.26 15.49 19.96
N GLY A 132 7.26 16.41 19.88
CA GLY A 132 6.03 16.37 20.66
C GLY A 132 4.98 15.38 20.17
N THR A 133 5.12 14.84 18.96
CA THR A 133 4.07 14.06 18.31
C THR A 133 4.31 12.55 18.42
N LEU A 134 3.53 11.88 19.27
CA LEU A 134 3.53 10.43 19.46
C LEU A 134 2.11 9.96 19.74
N VAL A 135 1.71 8.83 19.15
CA VAL A 135 0.46 8.16 19.52
C VAL A 135 0.69 7.41 20.84
N THR A 136 0.01 7.85 21.91
CA THR A 136 0.21 7.31 23.26
C THR A 136 -0.90 6.37 23.72
N ASP A 137 -2.13 6.55 23.22
CA ASP A 137 -3.26 5.67 23.52
C ASP A 137 -3.21 4.42 22.62
N ILE A 138 -2.29 3.51 22.95
CA ILE A 138 -2.04 2.26 22.21
C ILE A 138 -2.53 1.00 22.94
N GLY A 139 -3.16 1.15 24.11
CA GLY A 139 -3.73 0.03 24.88
C GLY A 139 -2.74 -0.64 25.83
N LEU A 140 -1.64 0.02 26.21
CA LEU A 140 -0.71 -0.46 27.22
C LEU A 140 -1.15 -0.06 28.64
N PRO A 141 -0.91 -0.89 29.68
CA PRO A 141 -1.05 -0.48 31.07
C PRO A 141 0.03 0.55 31.45
N ALA A 142 -0.28 1.40 32.44
CA ALA A 142 0.50 2.59 32.79
C ALA A 142 2.04 2.37 32.85
N PRO A 143 2.60 1.38 33.55
CA PRO A 143 4.06 1.23 33.60
C PRO A 143 4.71 0.94 32.25
N LEU A 144 4.03 0.18 31.38
CA LEU A 144 4.52 -0.13 30.03
C LEU A 144 4.30 1.04 29.08
N ALA A 145 3.20 1.79 29.23
CA ALA A 145 2.93 3.01 28.47
C ALA A 145 3.99 4.07 28.76
N GLU A 146 4.34 4.30 30.02
CA GLU A 146 5.41 5.22 30.41
C GLU A 146 6.76 4.83 29.84
N SER A 147 7.09 3.53 29.86
CA SER A 147 8.31 3.01 29.26
C SER A 147 8.31 3.22 27.74
N TYR A 148 7.20 2.93 27.06
CA TYR A 148 7.04 3.18 25.63
C TYR A 148 7.26 4.65 25.29
N GLU A 149 6.52 5.55 25.95
CA GLU A 149 6.61 7.00 25.70
C GLU A 149 8.01 7.54 25.93
N LYS A 150 8.64 7.18 27.04
CA LYS A 150 10.01 7.59 27.38
C LYS A 150 10.99 7.28 26.27
N HIS A 151 10.99 6.03 25.78
CA HIS A 151 11.97 5.57 24.81
C HIS A 151 11.63 6.06 23.38
N ALA A 152 10.36 6.11 23.01
CA ALA A 152 9.94 6.70 21.75
C ALA A 152 10.27 8.20 21.64
N ARG A 153 10.03 8.97 22.73
CA ARG A 153 10.40 10.41 22.78
C ARG A 153 11.92 10.61 22.74
N ARG A 154 12.72 9.71 23.34
CA ARG A 154 14.17 9.76 23.20
C ARG A 154 14.62 9.62 21.73
N LEU A 155 14.03 8.70 20.97
CA LEU A 155 14.31 8.56 19.54
C LEU A 155 13.97 9.84 18.76
N LEU A 156 12.81 10.44 19.04
CA LEU A 156 12.36 11.67 18.40
C LEU A 156 13.26 12.87 18.78
N ALA A 157 13.71 12.96 20.03
CA ALA A 157 14.65 13.99 20.47
C ALA A 157 15.99 13.88 19.74
N VAL A 158 16.53 12.65 19.57
CA VAL A 158 17.74 12.43 18.79
C VAL A 158 17.53 12.78 17.31
N TYR A 159 16.39 12.39 16.74
CA TYR A 159 16.01 12.76 15.37
C TYR A 159 16.01 14.30 15.18
N ALA A 160 15.32 15.03 16.04
CA ALA A 160 15.23 16.49 15.97
C ALA A 160 16.59 17.17 16.19
N GLN A 161 17.37 16.72 17.19
CA GLN A 161 18.71 17.22 17.47
C GLN A 161 19.67 17.05 16.28
N LEU A 162 19.53 15.97 15.53
CA LEU A 162 20.40 15.67 14.38
C LEU A 162 19.93 16.34 13.10
N ALA A 163 18.66 16.67 12.93
CA ALA A 163 18.08 17.11 11.66
C ALA A 163 18.85 18.29 11.02
N ASP A 164 19.08 19.37 11.77
CA ASP A 164 19.83 20.55 11.26
C ASP A 164 21.33 20.29 11.16
N ARG A 165 21.87 19.43 12.00
CA ARG A 165 23.31 19.11 11.98
C ARG A 165 23.65 18.28 10.75
N VAL A 166 22.83 17.27 10.44
CA VAL A 166 22.99 16.44 9.25
C VAL A 166 22.80 17.28 7.98
N GLU A 167 21.76 18.14 7.92
CA GLU A 167 21.55 19.03 6.77
C GLU A 167 22.77 19.94 6.52
N ARG A 168 23.35 20.53 7.57
CA ARG A 168 24.59 21.34 7.44
C ARG A 168 25.78 20.53 6.96
N SER A 169 25.98 19.33 7.50
CA SER A 169 27.07 18.44 7.07
C SER A 169 26.92 18.02 5.61
N LEU A 170 25.69 17.75 5.17
CA LEU A 170 25.38 17.46 3.77
C LEU A 170 25.64 18.67 2.86
N ALA A 171 25.28 19.88 3.29
CA ALA A 171 25.55 21.11 2.53
C ALA A 171 27.07 21.35 2.33
N ALA A 172 27.89 21.02 3.32
CA ALA A 172 29.34 21.09 3.20
C ALA A 172 29.90 20.00 2.26
N ARG A 173 29.30 18.80 2.28
CA ARG A 173 29.73 17.66 1.47
C ARG A 173 29.28 17.76 0.00
N TYR A 174 28.12 18.33 -0.24
CA TYR A 174 27.49 18.51 -1.55
C TYR A 174 27.24 19.99 -1.82
N PRO A 175 28.24 20.75 -2.25
CA PRO A 175 28.06 22.16 -2.60
C PRO A 175 27.11 22.32 -3.78
N VAL A 176 26.50 23.50 -3.90
CA VAL A 176 25.57 23.81 -5.00
C VAL A 176 26.30 23.71 -6.33
N PRO A 177 25.89 22.80 -7.26
CA PRO A 177 26.52 22.71 -8.57
C PRO A 177 26.27 23.99 -9.38
N GLU A 178 27.23 24.34 -10.25
CA GLU A 178 27.09 25.48 -11.15
C GLU A 178 25.85 25.36 -12.04
N GLY A 179 25.09 26.45 -12.18
CA GLY A 179 23.85 26.46 -12.92
C GLY A 179 22.61 25.90 -12.19
N THR A 180 22.76 25.37 -10.98
CA THR A 180 21.66 24.81 -10.19
C THR A 180 21.01 25.90 -9.32
N ASN A 181 19.68 25.89 -9.20
CA ASN A 181 18.94 26.77 -8.31
C ASN A 181 19.28 26.43 -6.83
N PRO A 182 19.87 27.37 -6.04
CA PRO A 182 20.25 27.10 -4.65
C PRO A 182 19.10 26.69 -3.75
N LYS A 183 17.88 27.21 -3.99
CA LYS A 183 16.68 26.85 -3.21
C LYS A 183 16.23 25.41 -3.49
N ALA A 184 16.29 24.99 -4.74
CA ALA A 184 15.96 23.60 -5.13
C ALA A 184 17.00 22.63 -4.54
N HIS A 185 18.30 22.98 -4.62
CA HIS A 185 19.38 22.21 -4.02
C HIS A 185 19.23 22.09 -2.49
N GLY A 186 18.92 23.17 -1.78
CA GLY A 186 18.64 23.13 -0.35
C GLY A 186 17.45 22.25 0.00
N GLY A 187 16.41 22.24 -0.83
CA GLY A 187 15.27 21.32 -0.71
C GLY A 187 15.69 19.85 -0.86
N ALA A 188 16.56 19.55 -1.81
CA ALA A 188 17.10 18.21 -2.04
C ALA A 188 17.98 17.73 -0.86
N LEU A 189 18.82 18.61 -0.30
CA LEU A 189 19.64 18.30 0.89
C LEU A 189 18.77 18.01 2.13
N ARG A 190 17.72 18.83 2.35
CA ARG A 190 16.75 18.58 3.43
C ARG A 190 16.06 17.23 3.29
N ALA A 191 15.62 16.90 2.08
CA ALA A 191 15.00 15.62 1.81
C ALA A 191 15.99 14.45 2.00
N HIS A 192 17.26 14.63 1.66
CA HIS A 192 18.31 13.63 1.90
C HIS A 192 18.57 13.44 3.40
N ALA A 193 18.61 14.53 4.18
CA ALA A 193 18.71 14.46 5.64
C ALA A 193 17.52 13.68 6.24
N CYS A 194 16.30 13.91 5.74
CA CYS A 194 15.12 13.12 6.14
C CYS A 194 15.30 11.64 5.79
N ASP A 195 15.81 11.30 4.59
CA ASP A 195 16.06 9.91 4.20
C ASP A 195 17.03 9.20 5.16
N LEU A 196 18.13 9.86 5.54
CA LEU A 196 19.11 9.32 6.46
C LEU A 196 18.58 9.14 7.89
N LEU A 197 17.78 10.09 8.37
CA LEU A 197 17.32 10.14 9.76
C LEU A 197 15.97 9.45 10.00
N ARG A 198 15.16 9.18 8.95
CA ARG A 198 13.84 8.56 9.13
C ARG A 198 13.90 7.23 9.87
N GLY A 199 15.07 6.57 9.83
CA GLY A 199 15.32 5.33 10.57
C GLY A 199 15.12 5.44 12.09
N LEU A 200 15.24 6.65 12.66
CA LEU A 200 15.00 6.92 14.08
C LEU A 200 13.51 7.05 14.43
N LEU A 201 12.61 7.22 13.46
CA LEU A 201 11.19 7.38 13.71
C LEU A 201 10.56 6.07 14.19
N PRO A 202 10.00 5.98 15.41
CA PRO A 202 9.27 4.78 15.85
C PRO A 202 7.96 4.62 15.10
N ALA A 203 7.48 3.38 14.95
CA ALA A 203 6.23 3.09 14.25
C ALA A 203 4.98 3.72 14.90
N GLY A 204 5.09 4.20 16.14
CA GLY A 204 4.07 4.96 16.86
C GLY A 204 4.00 6.45 16.50
N VAL A 205 4.84 6.96 15.60
CA VAL A 205 4.78 8.35 15.15
C VAL A 205 3.52 8.58 14.31
N PRO A 206 2.76 9.68 14.53
CA PRO A 206 1.55 9.96 13.77
C PRO A 206 1.85 10.40 12.34
N THR A 207 1.06 9.86 11.43
CA THR A 207 1.01 10.22 10.02
C THR A 207 -0.42 10.59 9.61
N ASN A 208 -0.60 11.06 8.38
CA ASN A 208 -1.90 11.34 7.78
C ASN A 208 -2.01 10.57 6.47
N VAL A 209 -3.18 10.02 6.19
CA VAL A 209 -3.45 9.23 4.97
C VAL A 209 -4.74 9.71 4.31
N GLY A 210 -4.64 10.16 3.06
CA GLY A 210 -5.79 10.31 2.18
C GLY A 210 -6.11 8.96 1.51
N VAL A 211 -7.38 8.57 1.54
CA VAL A 211 -7.88 7.28 1.03
C VAL A 211 -8.99 7.51 0.02
N THR A 212 -8.88 6.85 -1.15
CA THR A 212 -9.97 6.73 -2.12
C THR A 212 -10.25 5.26 -2.33
N ILE A 213 -11.49 4.82 -2.03
CA ILE A 213 -11.85 3.41 -1.96
C ILE A 213 -13.32 3.22 -2.33
N ASN A 214 -13.65 2.13 -3.06
CA ASN A 214 -15.05 1.82 -3.31
C ASN A 214 -15.73 1.19 -2.08
N ALA A 215 -17.05 1.34 -2.00
CA ALA A 215 -17.84 0.94 -0.82
C ALA A 215 -17.72 -0.55 -0.50
N ARG A 216 -17.67 -1.44 -1.51
CA ARG A 216 -17.52 -2.89 -1.29
C ARG A 216 -16.19 -3.24 -0.62
N VAL A 217 -15.08 -2.67 -1.12
CA VAL A 217 -13.75 -2.91 -0.55
C VAL A 217 -13.64 -2.27 0.82
N LEU A 218 -14.22 -1.08 1.00
CA LEU A 218 -14.26 -0.37 2.28
C LEU A 218 -14.99 -1.19 3.36
N GLU A 219 -16.19 -1.74 3.05
CA GLU A 219 -16.94 -2.59 3.96
C GLU A 219 -16.12 -3.78 4.47
N GLN A 220 -15.51 -4.52 3.54
CA GLN A 220 -14.66 -5.67 3.87
C GLN A 220 -13.43 -5.26 4.67
N HIS A 221 -12.83 -4.12 4.32
CA HIS A 221 -11.62 -3.63 4.98
C HIS A 221 -11.90 -3.14 6.40
N ILE A 222 -12.99 -2.40 6.62
CA ILE A 222 -13.47 -2.03 7.96
C ILE A 222 -13.72 -3.28 8.81
N GLY A 223 -14.42 -4.28 8.30
CA GLY A 223 -14.64 -5.53 9.02
C GLY A 223 -13.34 -6.26 9.39
N LYS A 224 -12.33 -6.21 8.52
CA LYS A 224 -10.99 -6.71 8.80
C LYS A 224 -10.30 -5.93 9.92
N MET A 225 -10.32 -4.60 9.84
CA MET A 225 -9.65 -3.71 10.78
C MET A 225 -10.30 -3.72 12.16
N LEU A 226 -11.63 -3.85 12.25
CA LEU A 226 -12.37 -4.04 13.52
C LEU A 226 -11.98 -5.34 14.25
N GLY A 227 -11.51 -6.35 13.51
CA GLY A 227 -10.94 -7.57 14.07
C GLY A 227 -9.45 -7.48 14.41
N SER A 228 -8.81 -6.31 14.31
CA SER A 228 -7.38 -6.12 14.62
C SER A 228 -7.10 -6.32 16.12
N PRO A 229 -5.97 -6.92 16.52
CA PRO A 229 -5.53 -6.93 17.91
C PRO A 229 -5.20 -5.53 18.43
N LEU A 230 -4.79 -4.57 17.55
CA LEU A 230 -4.44 -3.22 17.92
C LEU A 230 -5.67 -2.34 18.17
N ALA A 231 -5.79 -1.76 19.36
CA ALA A 231 -6.91 -0.90 19.76
C ALA A 231 -7.06 0.33 18.85
N GLU A 232 -5.94 0.97 18.49
CA GLU A 232 -5.93 2.11 17.57
C GLU A 232 -6.55 1.76 16.21
N VAL A 233 -6.19 0.62 15.64
CA VAL A 233 -6.72 0.17 14.34
C VAL A 233 -8.23 -0.08 14.43
N ARG A 234 -8.71 -0.65 15.53
CA ARG A 234 -10.17 -0.84 15.75
C ARG A 234 -10.91 0.49 15.88
N ARG A 235 -10.35 1.47 16.63
CA ARG A 235 -10.94 2.82 16.76
C ARG A 235 -10.99 3.54 15.42
N MET A 236 -9.88 3.50 14.68
CA MET A 236 -9.81 4.08 13.33
C MET A 236 -10.85 3.45 12.39
N ALA A 237 -11.00 2.14 12.40
CA ALA A 237 -12.01 1.45 11.60
C ALA A 237 -13.45 1.83 11.97
N GLY A 238 -13.74 2.01 13.26
CA GLY A 238 -15.01 2.51 13.75
C GLY A 238 -15.31 3.91 13.22
N ALA A 239 -14.36 4.83 13.36
CA ALA A 239 -14.51 6.19 12.84
C ALA A 239 -14.69 6.21 11.31
N MET A 240 -13.89 5.43 10.57
CA MET A 240 -14.03 5.31 9.11
C MET A 240 -15.41 4.79 8.71
N ARG A 241 -15.96 3.82 9.44
CA ARG A 241 -17.31 3.31 9.20
C ARG A 241 -18.36 4.42 9.43
N ASP A 242 -18.26 5.11 10.54
CA ASP A 242 -19.23 6.13 10.94
C ASP A 242 -19.24 7.28 9.94
N GLU A 243 -18.09 7.81 9.56
CA GLU A 243 -17.97 8.89 8.56
C GLU A 243 -18.39 8.44 7.15
N ALA A 244 -17.97 7.25 6.71
CA ALA A 244 -18.36 6.74 5.40
C ALA A 244 -19.85 6.42 5.32
N SER A 245 -20.49 6.05 6.44
CA SER A 245 -21.94 5.83 6.49
C SER A 245 -22.76 7.11 6.29
N GLU A 246 -22.17 8.29 6.44
CA GLU A 246 -22.81 9.56 6.04
C GLU A 246 -22.95 9.67 4.52
N MET A 247 -22.01 9.08 3.76
CA MET A 247 -21.95 9.15 2.31
C MET A 247 -22.66 7.97 1.63
N VAL A 248 -22.49 6.75 2.18
CA VAL A 248 -23.00 5.50 1.60
C VAL A 248 -23.66 4.60 2.66
N PRO A 249 -24.73 5.09 3.32
CA PRO A 249 -25.31 4.46 4.52
C PRO A 249 -25.79 3.04 4.31
N THR A 250 -26.23 2.68 3.10
CA THR A 250 -26.80 1.37 2.81
C THR A 250 -25.78 0.35 2.32
N LEU A 251 -24.59 0.81 1.89
CA LEU A 251 -23.57 -0.06 1.30
C LEU A 251 -22.53 -0.56 2.31
N LEU A 252 -22.60 -0.14 3.60
CA LEU A 252 -21.68 -0.54 4.67
C LEU A 252 -22.36 -1.37 5.76
N LYS A 253 -23.25 -2.29 5.38
CA LYS A 253 -24.04 -3.10 6.33
C LYS A 253 -23.26 -4.18 7.08
N TYR A 254 -22.26 -4.78 6.43
CA TYR A 254 -21.56 -5.97 6.92
C TYR A 254 -20.15 -5.66 7.42
N THR A 255 -20.01 -4.58 8.18
CA THR A 255 -18.74 -4.13 8.76
C THR A 255 -18.34 -4.80 10.07
N SER A 256 -19.07 -5.83 10.49
CA SER A 256 -18.77 -6.56 11.74
C SER A 256 -17.47 -7.35 11.65
N PRO A 257 -16.69 -7.43 12.75
CA PRO A 257 -15.46 -8.23 12.75
C PRO A 257 -15.78 -9.71 12.54
N SER A 258 -14.99 -10.38 11.71
CA SER A 258 -15.16 -11.83 11.50
C SER A 258 -14.65 -12.61 12.71
N ALA A 259 -15.52 -13.40 13.34
CA ALA A 259 -15.15 -14.30 14.43
C ALA A 259 -14.05 -15.30 14.02
N HIS A 260 -14.04 -15.72 12.75
CA HIS A 260 -12.98 -16.55 12.19
C HIS A 260 -11.62 -15.83 12.26
N ARG A 261 -11.55 -14.57 11.87
CA ARG A 261 -10.29 -13.79 11.84
C ARG A 261 -9.78 -13.47 13.25
N THR A 262 -10.66 -13.08 14.17
CA THR A 262 -10.28 -12.73 15.55
C THR A 262 -9.71 -13.94 16.31
N SER A 263 -10.27 -15.13 16.09
CA SER A 263 -9.87 -16.36 16.81
C SER A 263 -8.75 -17.17 16.11
N VAL A 264 -8.42 -16.84 14.85
CA VAL A 264 -7.43 -17.65 14.10
C VAL A 264 -6.05 -17.67 14.76
N HIS A 265 -5.60 -16.52 15.28
CA HIS A 265 -4.31 -16.42 15.95
C HIS A 265 -4.23 -17.36 17.16
N GLU A 266 -5.23 -17.33 18.02
CA GLU A 266 -5.29 -18.20 19.21
C GLU A 266 -5.34 -19.68 18.83
N ARG A 267 -6.13 -20.04 17.80
CA ARG A 267 -6.19 -21.42 17.31
C ARG A 267 -4.85 -21.90 16.78
N VAL A 268 -4.17 -21.06 15.99
CA VAL A 268 -2.85 -21.39 15.45
C VAL A 268 -1.81 -21.49 16.55
N MET A 269 -1.83 -20.58 17.54
CA MET A 269 -0.92 -20.63 18.69
C MET A 269 -1.13 -21.92 19.53
N ARG A 270 -2.37 -22.34 19.74
CA ARG A 270 -2.67 -23.63 20.40
C ARG A 270 -2.18 -24.82 19.57
N ALA A 271 -2.40 -24.79 18.25
CA ALA A 271 -1.98 -25.87 17.37
C ALA A 271 -0.46 -25.96 17.21
N ARG A 272 0.24 -24.83 17.29
CA ARG A 272 1.71 -24.78 17.23
C ARG A 272 2.36 -25.59 18.36
N GLY A 273 1.74 -25.65 19.54
CA GLY A 273 2.28 -26.37 20.70
C GLY A 273 3.70 -25.92 21.05
N ALA A 274 4.56 -26.88 21.37
CA ALA A 274 5.96 -26.67 21.70
C ALA A 274 6.91 -26.66 20.47
N LEU A 275 6.42 -26.33 19.30
CA LEU A 275 7.29 -26.13 18.13
C LEU A 275 8.31 -25.02 18.47
N HIS A 276 9.51 -25.45 18.80
CA HIS A 276 10.63 -24.54 19.01
C HIS A 276 10.94 -23.88 17.66
N ALA A 277 11.10 -22.56 17.67
CA ALA A 277 11.69 -21.89 16.52
C ALA A 277 13.07 -22.53 16.29
N VAL A 278 13.28 -23.11 15.12
CA VAL A 278 14.61 -23.54 14.72
C VAL A 278 15.48 -22.28 14.76
N PRO A 279 16.60 -22.26 15.49
CA PRO A 279 17.54 -21.15 15.40
C PRO A 279 18.08 -21.15 13.96
N GLU A 280 17.56 -20.29 13.12
CA GLU A 280 18.22 -20.02 11.84
C GLU A 280 19.46 -19.18 12.11
N PRO A 281 20.62 -19.51 11.46
CA PRO A 281 21.73 -18.58 11.43
C PRO A 281 21.18 -17.25 10.86
N GLN A 282 21.51 -16.15 11.53
CA GLN A 282 21.22 -14.81 11.01
C GLN A 282 22.08 -14.58 9.76
N GLU A 283 21.61 -15.04 8.61
CA GLU A 283 22.21 -14.68 7.34
C GLU A 283 21.80 -13.24 7.01
N ASP A 284 22.78 -12.38 6.83
CA ASP A 284 22.57 -10.98 6.43
C ASP A 284 22.31 -10.88 4.91
N VAL A 285 21.31 -11.63 4.45
CA VAL A 285 20.92 -11.67 3.03
C VAL A 285 19.71 -10.77 2.83
N LEU A 286 19.91 -9.72 2.01
CA LEU A 286 18.85 -8.75 1.69
C LEU A 286 17.68 -9.38 0.93
N VAL A 287 17.98 -10.24 -0.06
CA VAL A 287 17.00 -10.96 -0.89
C VAL A 287 17.49 -12.38 -1.12
N ARG A 288 16.66 -13.37 -0.78
CA ARG A 288 16.89 -14.79 -1.07
C ARG A 288 15.73 -15.31 -1.91
N ARG A 289 16.01 -15.86 -3.09
CA ARG A 289 14.99 -16.53 -3.88
C ARG A 289 14.64 -17.88 -3.23
N ILE A 290 13.35 -18.08 -2.93
CA ILE A 290 12.82 -19.33 -2.38
C ILE A 290 12.52 -20.30 -3.52
N ASP A 291 11.70 -19.86 -4.48
CA ASP A 291 11.31 -20.63 -5.66
C ASP A 291 10.88 -19.74 -6.83
N HIS A 292 10.66 -20.37 -7.97
CA HIS A 292 10.09 -19.73 -9.16
C HIS A 292 9.38 -20.80 -10.02
N SER A 293 8.65 -20.37 -11.06
CA SER A 293 8.09 -21.27 -12.07
C SER A 293 9.18 -22.19 -12.64
N PRO A 294 8.97 -23.52 -12.76
CA PRO A 294 10.02 -24.47 -13.11
C PRO A 294 10.72 -24.18 -14.45
N ASP A 295 9.97 -23.70 -15.44
CA ASP A 295 10.49 -23.33 -16.77
C ASP A 295 9.89 -21.97 -17.19
N PRO A 296 10.51 -20.85 -16.77
CA PRO A 296 9.98 -19.52 -17.02
C PRO A 296 9.87 -19.16 -18.51
N LEU A 297 10.87 -19.55 -19.31
CA LEU A 297 10.90 -19.25 -20.75
C LEU A 297 9.76 -19.97 -21.48
N ARG A 298 9.64 -21.26 -21.28
CA ARG A 298 8.59 -22.07 -21.88
C ARG A 298 7.20 -21.64 -21.39
N THR A 299 7.06 -21.35 -20.11
CA THR A 299 5.82 -20.84 -19.52
C THR A 299 5.38 -19.56 -20.18
N LEU A 300 6.30 -18.59 -20.35
CA LEU A 300 5.99 -17.32 -21.01
C LEU A 300 5.68 -17.51 -22.50
N ALA A 301 6.48 -18.27 -23.22
CA ALA A 301 6.23 -18.57 -24.64
C ALA A 301 4.88 -19.26 -24.85
N THR A 302 4.49 -20.17 -23.94
CA THR A 302 3.17 -20.80 -23.94
C THR A 302 2.06 -19.77 -23.73
N ALA A 303 2.21 -18.89 -22.73
CA ALA A 303 1.23 -17.87 -22.44
C ALA A 303 1.04 -16.89 -23.60
N VAL A 304 2.12 -16.49 -24.26
CA VAL A 304 2.09 -15.64 -25.46
C VAL A 304 1.30 -16.30 -26.59
N GLN A 305 1.50 -17.59 -26.83
CA GLN A 305 0.75 -18.31 -27.87
C GLN A 305 -0.74 -18.45 -27.52
N CYS A 306 -1.08 -18.64 -26.24
CA CYS A 306 -2.48 -18.64 -25.80
C CYS A 306 -3.13 -17.26 -26.01
N ASP A 307 -2.41 -16.19 -25.65
CA ASP A 307 -2.90 -14.82 -25.68
C ASP A 307 -3.10 -14.31 -27.12
N LEU A 308 -2.11 -14.50 -28.00
CA LEU A 308 -2.10 -13.92 -29.34
C LEU A 308 -2.71 -14.81 -30.43
N PHE A 309 -2.62 -16.15 -30.28
CA PHE A 309 -3.03 -17.09 -31.33
C PHE A 309 -4.22 -17.97 -30.92
N GLY A 310 -4.75 -17.81 -29.71
CA GLY A 310 -5.89 -18.59 -29.22
C GLY A 310 -5.59 -20.09 -29.07
N ALA A 311 -4.32 -20.47 -28.96
CA ALA A 311 -3.92 -21.87 -28.73
C ALA A 311 -4.37 -22.33 -27.35
N SER A 312 -4.77 -23.60 -27.22
CA SER A 312 -4.94 -24.17 -25.89
C SER A 312 -3.58 -24.27 -25.19
N TRP A 313 -3.57 -24.21 -23.85
CA TRP A 313 -2.32 -24.32 -23.07
C TRP A 313 -1.50 -25.55 -23.45
N ARG A 314 -2.17 -26.68 -23.63
CA ARG A 314 -1.51 -27.93 -24.00
C ARG A 314 -0.81 -27.89 -25.38
N GLN A 315 -1.50 -27.33 -26.39
CA GLN A 315 -0.92 -27.16 -27.73
C GLN A 315 0.26 -26.19 -27.69
N ALA A 316 0.08 -25.05 -27.05
CA ALA A 316 1.12 -24.01 -26.90
C ALA A 316 2.34 -24.55 -26.12
N TRP A 317 2.12 -25.34 -25.06
CA TRP A 317 3.19 -25.96 -24.28
C TRP A 317 4.00 -26.95 -25.11
N HIS A 318 3.36 -27.74 -25.97
CA HIS A 318 4.06 -28.62 -26.92
C HIS A 318 4.84 -27.82 -27.96
N ALA A 319 4.25 -26.77 -28.51
CA ALA A 319 4.91 -25.93 -29.51
C ALA A 319 6.12 -25.18 -28.94
N ALA A 320 6.06 -24.76 -27.66
CA ALA A 320 7.16 -24.10 -26.94
C ALA A 320 8.23 -25.05 -26.40
N HIS A 321 8.27 -26.29 -26.90
CA HIS A 321 9.26 -27.27 -26.47
C HIS A 321 10.68 -26.92 -26.94
N ASP A 322 10.80 -26.36 -28.15
CA ASP A 322 12.08 -25.89 -28.67
C ASP A 322 12.47 -24.56 -27.99
N PRO A 323 13.60 -24.53 -27.23
CA PRO A 323 14.03 -23.35 -26.51
C PRO A 323 14.39 -22.16 -27.42
N GLU A 324 14.92 -22.41 -28.64
CA GLU A 324 15.29 -21.35 -29.57
C GLU A 324 14.04 -20.66 -30.12
N HIS A 325 13.04 -21.47 -30.51
CA HIS A 325 11.75 -20.93 -30.93
C HIS A 325 11.04 -20.18 -29.79
N ALA A 326 11.02 -20.73 -28.56
CA ALA A 326 10.45 -20.09 -27.40
C ALA A 326 11.14 -18.74 -27.10
N LEU A 327 12.46 -18.70 -27.18
CA LEU A 327 13.25 -17.49 -26.97
C LEU A 327 12.96 -16.42 -28.03
N SER A 328 12.89 -16.80 -29.30
CA SER A 328 12.58 -15.90 -30.41
C SER A 328 11.19 -15.27 -30.23
N LEU A 329 10.18 -16.07 -29.84
CA LEU A 329 8.83 -15.58 -29.59
C LEU A 329 8.79 -14.62 -28.40
N VAL A 330 9.46 -14.94 -27.30
CA VAL A 330 9.50 -14.12 -26.10
C VAL A 330 10.23 -12.79 -26.35
N ARG A 331 11.35 -12.82 -27.09
CA ARG A 331 12.05 -11.58 -27.49
C ARG A 331 11.17 -10.68 -28.34
N ALA A 332 10.47 -11.23 -29.34
CA ALA A 332 9.54 -10.46 -30.14
C ALA A 332 8.40 -9.85 -29.31
N TYR A 333 7.91 -10.60 -28.31
CA TYR A 333 6.85 -10.12 -27.40
C TYR A 333 7.30 -8.98 -26.46
N LEU A 334 8.58 -8.94 -26.09
CA LEU A 334 9.16 -7.95 -25.17
C LEU A 334 9.81 -6.77 -25.89
N SER A 335 10.04 -6.86 -27.22
CA SER A 335 10.74 -5.83 -27.98
C SER A 335 9.93 -4.53 -28.06
N ASP A 336 10.64 -3.44 -28.39
CA ASP A 336 10.10 -2.11 -28.71
C ASP A 336 9.23 -1.46 -27.63
N ARG A 337 9.33 -1.95 -26.37
CA ARG A 337 8.62 -1.37 -25.23
C ARG A 337 9.13 0.05 -24.95
N GLY A 338 8.28 1.08 -25.09
CA GLY A 338 8.55 2.47 -24.76
C GLY A 338 8.75 2.70 -23.26
N ALA A 339 9.20 3.90 -22.88
CA ALA A 339 9.52 4.24 -21.48
C ALA A 339 8.32 4.13 -20.52
N HIS A 340 7.11 4.33 -21.04
CA HIS A 340 5.85 4.31 -20.28
C HIS A 340 5.00 3.07 -20.54
N ASP A 341 5.47 2.16 -21.39
CA ASP A 341 4.71 0.97 -21.72
C ASP A 341 4.86 -0.10 -20.64
N ALA A 342 3.73 -0.51 -20.07
CA ALA A 342 3.71 -1.64 -19.15
C ALA A 342 3.89 -2.95 -19.93
N PRO A 343 4.62 -3.93 -19.39
CA PRO A 343 4.67 -5.27 -19.98
C PRO A 343 3.27 -5.87 -20.11
N MET A 344 3.06 -6.66 -21.15
CA MET A 344 1.77 -7.30 -21.42
C MET A 344 1.48 -8.48 -20.46
N ARG A 345 0.22 -8.94 -20.43
CA ARG A 345 -0.29 -9.80 -19.37
C ARG A 345 0.22 -11.24 -19.39
N ALA A 346 0.76 -11.74 -20.50
CA ALA A 346 1.34 -13.08 -20.54
C ALA A 346 2.44 -13.29 -19.46
N LEU A 347 3.16 -12.23 -19.09
CA LEU A 347 4.16 -12.26 -18.02
C LEU A 347 3.56 -12.61 -16.65
N GLU A 348 2.26 -12.44 -16.44
CA GLU A 348 1.59 -12.81 -15.19
C GLU A 348 1.61 -14.32 -14.91
N GLN A 349 1.87 -15.15 -15.92
CA GLN A 349 1.94 -16.61 -15.76
C GLN A 349 3.25 -17.11 -15.14
N VAL A 350 4.31 -16.31 -15.16
CA VAL A 350 5.60 -16.65 -14.54
C VAL A 350 5.65 -16.09 -13.12
N GLN A 351 5.91 -16.94 -12.14
CA GLN A 351 5.88 -16.61 -10.72
C GLN A 351 7.25 -16.72 -10.08
N PHE A 352 7.50 -15.86 -9.09
CA PHE A 352 8.68 -15.90 -8.22
C PHE A 352 8.27 -15.71 -6.76
N ARG A 353 9.03 -16.35 -5.85
CA ARG A 353 8.91 -16.15 -4.42
C ARG A 353 10.27 -15.86 -3.80
N PHE A 354 10.31 -14.82 -2.97
CA PHE A 354 11.51 -14.36 -2.30
C PHE A 354 11.28 -14.23 -0.80
N GLU A 355 12.33 -14.45 -0.02
CA GLU A 355 12.47 -13.90 1.32
C GLU A 355 13.27 -12.61 1.22
N VAL A 356 12.75 -11.55 1.81
CA VAL A 356 13.35 -10.21 1.81
C VAL A 356 13.54 -9.76 3.26
N CYS A 357 14.76 -9.30 3.59
CA CYS A 357 15.09 -8.74 4.89
C CYS A 357 15.61 -7.31 4.72
N CYS A 358 14.72 -6.32 4.88
CA CYS A 358 15.08 -4.90 4.73
C CYS A 358 14.54 -4.07 5.89
N ASP A 359 14.98 -2.81 6.03
CA ASP A 359 14.44 -1.91 7.04
C ASP A 359 12.95 -1.65 6.83
N TYR A 360 12.24 -1.38 7.93
CA TYR A 360 10.78 -1.17 7.89
C TYR A 360 10.40 0.04 7.05
N GLY A 361 11.25 1.08 6.99
CA GLY A 361 11.04 2.22 6.12
C GLY A 361 11.04 1.84 4.63
N ALA A 362 11.96 0.98 4.20
CA ALA A 362 12.00 0.45 2.83
C ALA A 362 10.80 -0.46 2.56
N TRP A 363 10.44 -1.34 3.52
CA TRP A 363 9.30 -2.22 3.39
C TRP A 363 7.99 -1.45 3.14
N ARG A 364 7.75 -0.33 3.84
CA ARG A 364 6.57 0.53 3.63
C ARG A 364 6.48 1.08 2.20
N ASP A 365 7.62 1.44 1.60
CA ASP A 365 7.66 1.88 0.20
C ASP A 365 7.38 0.71 -0.77
N LEU A 366 7.80 -0.52 -0.43
CA LEU A 366 7.56 -1.73 -1.22
C LEU A 366 6.14 -2.27 -1.06
N GLN A 367 5.49 -2.09 0.10
CA GLN A 367 4.09 -2.47 0.34
C GLN A 367 3.12 -1.81 -0.66
N ARG A 368 3.49 -0.66 -1.22
CA ARG A 368 2.67 0.06 -2.23
C ARG A 368 2.51 -0.71 -3.54
N HIS A 369 3.29 -1.76 -3.77
CA HIS A 369 3.14 -2.70 -4.87
C HIS A 369 2.03 -3.70 -4.54
N ARG A 370 0.77 -3.32 -4.86
CA ARG A 370 -0.44 -4.01 -4.40
C ARG A 370 -0.73 -5.35 -5.07
N LEU A 371 -0.10 -5.64 -6.21
CA LEU A 371 -0.19 -6.94 -6.89
C LEU A 371 0.80 -7.98 -6.34
N VAL A 372 1.69 -7.56 -5.45
CA VAL A 372 2.55 -8.47 -4.67
C VAL A 372 1.73 -9.14 -3.56
N SER A 373 1.98 -10.43 -3.32
CA SER A 373 1.53 -11.12 -2.11
C SER A 373 2.65 -11.14 -1.09
N ALA A 374 2.46 -10.42 0.04
CA ALA A 374 3.43 -10.35 1.12
C ALA A 374 2.90 -11.03 2.38
N THR A 375 3.76 -11.85 3.02
CA THR A 375 3.53 -12.38 4.36
C THR A 375 4.54 -11.75 5.30
N THR A 376 4.07 -10.80 6.12
CA THR A 376 4.92 -9.98 6.97
C THR A 376 4.68 -10.33 8.43
N PRO A 377 5.74 -10.60 9.21
CA PRO A 377 5.63 -10.81 10.65
C PRO A 377 5.34 -9.50 11.39
N ARG A 378 5.12 -9.60 12.70
CA ARG A 378 5.12 -8.43 13.57
C ARG A 378 6.49 -7.76 13.56
N LEU A 379 6.49 -6.43 13.69
CA LEU A 379 7.73 -5.68 13.85
C LEU A 379 8.41 -6.05 15.17
N GLY A 380 9.72 -6.10 15.14
CA GLY A 380 10.52 -6.42 16.32
C GLY A 380 11.97 -5.98 16.16
N THR A 381 12.80 -6.34 17.16
CA THR A 381 14.21 -5.93 17.20
C THR A 381 15.18 -7.06 16.85
N ARG A 382 14.67 -8.27 16.59
CA ARG A 382 15.46 -9.49 16.43
C ARG A 382 16.38 -9.47 15.19
N GLU A 383 15.90 -8.91 14.08
CA GLU A 383 16.63 -8.91 12.80
C GLU A 383 17.70 -7.79 12.73
N GLY A 384 17.91 -7.06 13.82
CA GLY A 384 18.82 -5.90 13.86
C GLY A 384 18.25 -4.71 13.07
N TYR A 385 19.11 -3.76 12.75
CA TYR A 385 18.73 -2.52 12.08
C TYR A 385 19.74 -2.17 10.97
N VAL A 386 19.34 -1.22 10.11
CA VAL A 386 20.20 -0.64 9.07
C VAL A 386 20.66 0.74 9.51
N LEU A 387 21.96 0.99 9.45
CA LEU A 387 22.55 2.31 9.61
C LEU A 387 23.24 2.69 8.30
N PHE A 388 22.97 3.88 7.79
CA PHE A 388 23.60 4.34 6.57
C PHE A 388 25.06 4.76 6.83
N GLU A 389 25.98 4.27 6.00
CA GLU A 389 27.41 4.59 6.07
C GLU A 389 27.69 6.09 6.05
N GLU A 390 26.84 6.86 5.37
CA GLU A 390 26.97 8.31 5.30
C GLU A 390 26.79 9.00 6.66
N LEU A 391 25.94 8.47 7.55
CA LEU A 391 25.81 8.95 8.93
C LEU A 391 27.08 8.66 9.75
N ASP A 392 27.69 7.50 9.54
CA ASP A 392 28.98 7.16 10.15
C ASP A 392 30.10 8.08 9.64
N ALA A 393 30.19 8.29 8.33
CA ALA A 393 31.18 9.16 7.70
C ALA A 393 31.07 10.63 8.15
N MET A 394 29.87 11.08 8.53
CA MET A 394 29.63 12.42 9.11
C MET A 394 29.81 12.47 10.63
N GLY A 395 30.15 11.35 11.29
CA GLY A 395 30.36 11.26 12.74
C GLY A 395 29.09 11.16 13.58
N PHE A 396 27.92 10.93 12.97
CA PHE A 396 26.63 10.78 13.67
C PHE A 396 26.28 9.34 14.02
N GLY A 397 26.99 8.37 13.46
CA GLY A 397 26.73 6.94 13.67
C GLY A 397 26.66 6.50 15.12
N PRO A 398 27.60 6.86 16.01
CA PRO A 398 27.57 6.46 17.41
C PRO A 398 26.30 6.87 18.15
N VAL A 399 25.83 8.11 17.99
CA VAL A 399 24.64 8.61 18.66
C VAL A 399 23.37 7.97 18.09
N VAL A 400 23.32 7.65 16.79
CA VAL A 400 22.20 6.96 16.15
C VAL A 400 22.16 5.51 16.62
N ARG A 401 23.29 4.80 16.68
CA ARG A 401 23.39 3.42 17.23
C ARG A 401 22.89 3.35 18.66
N ASP A 402 23.41 4.22 19.54
CA ASP A 402 23.00 4.27 20.94
C ASP A 402 21.48 4.49 21.09
N ALA A 403 20.91 5.36 20.29
CA ALA A 403 19.47 5.60 20.28
C ALA A 403 18.68 4.36 19.81
N LEU A 404 19.09 3.72 18.71
CA LEU A 404 18.44 2.53 18.19
C LEU A 404 18.55 1.33 19.13
N GLU A 405 19.72 1.10 19.71
CA GLU A 405 19.96 -0.02 20.64
C GLU A 405 19.21 0.15 21.97
N SER A 406 19.00 1.41 22.40
CA SER A 406 18.31 1.73 23.64
C SER A 406 16.88 1.22 23.74
N ILE A 407 16.23 0.87 22.61
CA ILE A 407 14.85 0.38 22.61
C ILE A 407 14.75 -1.14 22.73
N THR A 408 15.84 -1.88 22.57
CA THR A 408 15.81 -3.34 22.47
C THR A 408 15.25 -3.98 23.74
N GLU A 409 15.72 -3.56 24.90
CA GLU A 409 15.23 -4.09 26.19
C GLU A 409 13.81 -3.62 26.53
N PRO A 410 13.45 -2.33 26.41
CA PRO A 410 12.07 -1.89 26.58
C PRO A 410 11.08 -2.59 25.64
N HIS A 411 11.45 -2.76 24.37
CA HIS A 411 10.63 -3.52 23.41
C HIS A 411 10.44 -4.96 23.89
N ARG A 412 11.50 -5.65 24.34
CA ARG A 412 11.43 -7.04 24.83
C ARG A 412 10.50 -7.16 26.04
N GLN A 413 10.55 -6.21 26.96
CA GLN A 413 9.70 -6.17 28.16
C GLN A 413 8.22 -5.99 27.76
N ILE A 414 7.91 -5.04 26.88
CA ILE A 414 6.55 -4.83 26.37
C ILE A 414 6.07 -6.08 25.60
N ALA A 415 6.90 -6.62 24.72
CA ALA A 415 6.56 -7.76 23.88
C ALA A 415 6.28 -9.05 24.69
N GLY A 416 6.82 -9.18 25.90
CA GLY A 416 6.60 -10.31 26.79
C GLY A 416 5.12 -10.50 27.16
N SER A 417 4.38 -9.42 27.31
CA SER A 417 2.93 -9.44 27.65
C SER A 417 2.04 -8.81 26.59
N HIS A 418 2.54 -7.82 25.86
CA HIS A 418 1.79 -7.02 24.85
C HIS A 418 2.53 -7.02 23.49
N PRO A 419 2.64 -8.18 22.82
CA PRO A 419 3.47 -8.35 21.64
C PRO A 419 2.96 -7.59 20.42
N TRP A 420 1.69 -7.18 20.39
CA TRP A 420 1.12 -6.36 19.33
C TRP A 420 1.46 -4.90 19.51
N GLU A 421 1.34 -4.40 20.74
CA GLU A 421 1.62 -3.01 21.11
C GLU A 421 3.11 -2.69 21.11
N ALA A 422 3.96 -3.68 21.37
CA ALA A 422 5.43 -3.50 21.32
C ALA A 422 5.92 -2.96 19.96
N GLN A 423 5.19 -3.26 18.88
CA GLN A 423 5.51 -2.80 17.54
C GLN A 423 5.56 -1.27 17.41
N TYR A 424 4.77 -0.53 18.20
CA TYR A 424 4.77 0.94 18.16
C TYR A 424 6.13 1.57 18.52
N LEU A 425 6.92 0.86 19.35
CA LEU A 425 8.25 1.33 19.75
C LEU A 425 9.32 1.09 18.68
N VAL A 426 9.08 0.19 17.72
CA VAL A 426 10.10 -0.23 16.75
C VAL A 426 10.40 0.89 15.74
N PRO A 427 11.65 1.38 15.66
CA PRO A 427 12.05 2.38 14.67
C PRO A 427 12.07 1.86 13.25
N LEU A 428 11.90 2.77 12.27
CA LEU A 428 11.90 2.43 10.84
C LEU A 428 13.23 1.82 10.35
N ALA A 429 14.33 2.01 11.06
CA ALA A 429 15.62 1.39 10.74
C ALA A 429 15.65 -0.12 10.99
N TYR A 430 14.78 -0.64 11.89
CA TYR A 430 14.78 -2.06 12.19
C TYR A 430 14.31 -2.90 11.01
N ARG A 431 14.99 -4.03 10.82
CA ARG A 431 14.74 -4.93 9.71
C ARG A 431 13.46 -5.74 9.91
N VAL A 432 12.79 -5.98 8.81
CA VAL A 432 11.63 -6.87 8.71
C VAL A 432 11.96 -7.96 7.69
N ARG A 433 11.89 -9.21 8.13
CA ARG A 433 12.04 -10.38 7.26
C ARG A 433 10.67 -10.86 6.83
N TYR A 434 10.37 -10.81 5.54
CA TYR A 434 9.06 -11.16 5.00
C TYR A 434 9.17 -11.98 3.72
N VAL A 435 8.12 -12.73 3.42
CA VAL A 435 8.00 -13.45 2.14
C VAL A 435 7.25 -12.58 1.15
N LEU A 436 7.85 -12.42 -0.04
CA LEU A 436 7.30 -11.70 -1.18
C LEU A 436 7.06 -12.69 -2.32
N GLN A 437 5.83 -12.79 -2.80
CA GLN A 437 5.49 -13.51 -4.02
C GLN A 437 4.90 -12.55 -5.04
N ALA A 438 5.44 -12.58 -6.26
CA ALA A 438 4.96 -11.76 -7.35
C ALA A 438 5.10 -12.50 -8.70
N ASN A 439 4.23 -12.16 -9.64
CA ASN A 439 4.42 -12.56 -11.03
C ASN A 439 5.48 -11.69 -11.71
N LEU A 440 5.98 -12.15 -12.84
CA LEU A 440 7.04 -11.48 -13.58
C LEU A 440 6.63 -10.06 -14.05
N ARG A 441 5.35 -9.85 -14.41
CA ARG A 441 4.85 -8.53 -14.79
C ARG A 441 4.95 -7.50 -13.66
N GLU A 442 4.55 -7.90 -12.45
CA GLU A 442 4.67 -7.05 -11.26
C GLU A 442 6.13 -6.83 -10.86
N LEU A 443 7.00 -7.84 -11.04
CA LEU A 443 8.43 -7.69 -10.80
C LEU A 443 9.06 -6.67 -11.76
N PHE A 444 8.68 -6.64 -13.04
CA PHE A 444 9.11 -5.57 -13.95
C PHE A 444 8.75 -4.19 -13.38
N HIS A 445 7.48 -4.00 -13.00
CA HIS A 445 7.02 -2.73 -12.45
C HIS A 445 7.77 -2.35 -11.15
N LEU A 446 7.90 -3.30 -10.22
CA LEU A 446 8.58 -3.07 -8.95
C LEU A 446 10.06 -2.75 -9.17
N ILE A 447 10.77 -3.57 -9.94
CA ILE A 447 12.21 -3.44 -10.14
C ILE A 447 12.53 -2.12 -10.87
N GLU A 448 11.86 -1.83 -11.98
CA GLU A 448 12.11 -0.60 -12.77
C GLU A 448 11.78 0.67 -11.98
N LEU A 449 10.63 0.69 -11.26
CA LEU A 449 10.23 1.85 -10.48
C LEU A 449 11.12 2.07 -9.25
N ARG A 450 11.46 0.99 -8.53
CA ARG A 450 12.15 1.09 -7.23
C ARG A 450 13.67 1.12 -7.35
N SER A 451 14.25 0.66 -8.46
CA SER A 451 15.68 0.85 -8.70
C SER A 451 16.03 2.26 -9.20
N ALA A 452 15.05 3.02 -9.71
CA ALA A 452 15.25 4.34 -10.30
C ALA A 452 16.00 5.30 -9.36
N ARG A 453 16.84 6.18 -9.93
CA ARG A 453 17.77 7.09 -9.24
C ARG A 453 17.16 7.86 -8.07
N GLN A 454 15.95 8.42 -8.23
CA GLN A 454 15.24 9.21 -7.20
C GLN A 454 14.76 8.39 -6.00
N GLY A 455 14.90 7.08 -6.05
CA GLY A 455 14.51 6.15 -5.01
C GLY A 455 15.36 6.31 -3.74
N HIS A 456 14.80 5.93 -2.58
CA HIS A 456 15.55 5.79 -1.35
C HIS A 456 16.54 4.62 -1.46
N GLU A 457 17.78 4.79 -1.02
CA GLU A 457 18.85 3.80 -1.14
C GLU A 457 18.44 2.40 -0.68
N ALA A 458 17.77 2.29 0.47
CA ALA A 458 17.42 0.99 1.04
C ALA A 458 16.48 0.18 0.13
N TYR A 459 15.38 0.76 -0.37
CA TYR A 459 14.52 -0.01 -1.26
C TYR A 459 15.07 -0.16 -2.68
N ARG A 460 15.97 0.76 -3.13
CA ARG A 460 16.70 0.58 -4.39
C ARG A 460 17.57 -0.68 -4.33
N LYS A 461 18.31 -0.88 -3.24
CA LYS A 461 19.10 -2.11 -3.02
C LYS A 461 18.25 -3.37 -3.09
N VAL A 462 17.03 -3.36 -2.51
CA VAL A 462 16.08 -4.48 -2.62
C VAL A 462 15.67 -4.71 -4.08
N ALA A 463 15.27 -3.65 -4.79
CA ALA A 463 14.85 -3.76 -6.19
C ALA A 463 15.98 -4.26 -7.10
N GLN A 464 17.20 -3.78 -6.88
CA GLN A 464 18.41 -4.24 -7.59
C GLN A 464 18.68 -5.72 -7.34
N ALA A 465 18.62 -6.17 -6.07
CA ALA A 465 18.81 -7.57 -5.70
C ALA A 465 17.71 -8.49 -6.28
N LEU A 466 16.45 -8.04 -6.29
CA LEU A 466 15.36 -8.74 -6.98
C LEU A 466 15.64 -8.85 -8.48
N GLY A 467 16.06 -7.76 -9.12
CA GLY A 467 16.40 -7.73 -10.56
C GLY A 467 17.53 -8.68 -10.90
N GLN A 468 18.61 -8.70 -10.12
CA GLN A 468 19.72 -9.64 -10.27
C GLN A 468 19.23 -11.08 -10.15
N SER A 469 18.46 -11.40 -9.11
CA SER A 469 17.96 -12.76 -8.88
C SER A 469 16.98 -13.23 -9.95
N VAL A 470 16.15 -12.35 -10.52
CA VAL A 470 15.27 -12.67 -11.66
C VAL A 470 16.08 -12.92 -12.92
N THR A 471 17.09 -12.08 -13.19
CA THR A 471 17.94 -12.17 -14.37
C THR A 471 18.83 -13.43 -14.34
N GLU A 472 19.27 -13.88 -13.15
CA GLU A 472 19.98 -15.17 -13.01
C GLU A 472 19.16 -16.35 -13.50
N VAL A 473 17.85 -16.38 -13.23
CA VAL A 473 16.92 -17.42 -13.69
C VAL A 473 16.50 -17.22 -15.14
N CYS A 474 16.34 -15.97 -15.54
CA CYS A 474 15.83 -15.55 -16.84
C CYS A 474 16.85 -14.63 -17.54
N PRO A 475 18.04 -15.14 -17.99
CA PRO A 475 19.08 -14.29 -18.60
C PRO A 475 18.58 -13.56 -19.86
N TRP A 476 17.59 -14.11 -20.53
CA TRP A 476 16.95 -13.54 -21.70
C TRP A 476 16.12 -12.26 -21.42
N LEU A 477 15.91 -11.91 -20.14
CA LEU A 477 15.30 -10.63 -19.72
C LEU A 477 16.30 -9.48 -19.64
N GLY A 478 17.62 -9.73 -19.65
CA GLY A 478 18.62 -8.72 -19.33
C GLY A 478 18.57 -7.43 -20.17
N GLU A 479 18.17 -7.54 -21.43
CA GLU A 479 18.00 -6.40 -22.34
C GLU A 479 16.61 -5.73 -22.23
N HIS A 480 15.62 -6.39 -21.65
CA HIS A 480 14.22 -5.93 -21.58
C HIS A 480 13.85 -5.39 -20.20
N LEU A 481 14.51 -5.83 -19.13
CA LEU A 481 14.29 -5.37 -17.76
C LEU A 481 15.18 -4.14 -17.47
N ARG A 482 14.58 -2.96 -17.37
CA ARG A 482 15.24 -1.67 -17.22
C ARG A 482 15.57 -1.36 -15.75
N ALA A 483 16.34 -2.21 -15.11
CA ALA A 483 16.79 -2.00 -13.73
C ALA A 483 17.98 -1.04 -13.70
N ASP A 484 17.92 -0.05 -12.81
CA ASP A 484 19.04 0.86 -12.55
C ASP A 484 19.92 0.29 -11.43
N TYR A 485 21.10 -0.21 -11.80
CA TYR A 485 22.09 -0.80 -10.87
C TYR A 485 23.15 0.18 -10.40
N ALA A 486 23.11 1.45 -10.85
CA ALA A 486 24.11 2.44 -10.47
C ALA A 486 24.00 2.82 -8.99
N ALA A 487 25.14 3.14 -8.37
CA ALA A 487 25.18 3.75 -7.05
C ALA A 487 25.19 5.29 -7.21
N TYR A 488 24.43 5.98 -6.40
CA TYR A 488 24.34 7.43 -6.40
C TYR A 488 24.65 7.96 -5.00
N PRO A 489 25.81 8.60 -4.78
CA PRO A 489 26.14 9.20 -3.49
C PRO A 489 25.13 10.26 -3.05
N PHE A 490 24.58 11.00 -4.03
CA PHE A 490 23.47 11.93 -3.82
C PHE A 490 22.48 11.80 -4.96
N ALA A 491 21.38 11.07 -4.68
CA ALA A 491 20.43 10.63 -5.71
C ALA A 491 19.37 11.68 -6.10
N ARG A 492 19.33 12.83 -5.40
CA ARG A 492 18.23 13.81 -5.51
C ARG A 492 18.52 15.00 -6.43
N HIS A 493 19.46 14.85 -7.34
CA HIS A 493 19.75 15.84 -8.41
C HIS A 493 19.22 15.41 -9.75
#